data_753cb730d7bc00a3a4980aac18d974bc
#
_entry.id   753cb730d7bc00a3a4980aac18d974bc
#
_cell.length_a   1.000
_cell.length_b   1.000
_cell.length_c   1.000
_cell.angle_alpha   90.00
_cell.angle_beta   90.00
_cell.angle_gamma   90.00
#
_symmetry.space_group_name_H-M   'P 1'
#
loop_
_entity.id
_entity.type
_entity.pdbx_description
1 polymer ?
#
loop_
_entity_poly.entity_id
_entity_poly.type
_entity_poly.pdbx_seq_one_letter_code
_entity_poly.pdbx_strand_id
1 'polypeptide(L)'
;MKKHLSIFIILILASFVNSCAIQTNVIKSMQDTKKSIVKIETWAEYNICDNSAKECGTSELLSMASGAVVLYNHKKAVLTAAHVCDQRSLEAFISSRNGNIFLKAIDRDNKEYIINILKYDINSDICLLKSASGDLPSYIKISSKKPEYGETVYNLAGPLGVIEGDMVPIYRGQFFGVSDNRAFYSMPAIGGSSGSPILNVKGELIGMIHSVHYKFHHITVSATYKQLWNFLKISQSRTLEFQN
;
A
#
# COMPACT_ATOMS: atom_id res chain seq x y z
N MET A 1 -1.83 53.54 -19.73
CA MET A 1 -2.22 52.90 -18.46
C MET A 1 -3.32 51.84 -18.61
N LYS A 2 -4.42 52.04 -19.31
CA LYS A 2 -5.51 51.03 -19.42
C LYS A 2 -5.08 49.69 -20.06
N LYS A 3 -4.21 49.67 -21.08
CA LYS A 3 -3.76 48.44 -21.77
C LYS A 3 -2.87 47.53 -20.87
N HIS A 4 -2.03 48.14 -20.03
CA HIS A 4 -1.18 47.35 -19.11
C HIS A 4 -1.98 46.74 -17.97
N LEU A 5 -3.02 47.40 -17.50
CA LEU A 5 -3.91 46.88 -16.45
C LEU A 5 -4.69 45.65 -16.94
N SER A 6 -5.19 45.67 -18.19
CA SER A 6 -5.92 44.54 -18.79
C SER A 6 -5.04 43.30 -18.95
N ILE A 7 -3.78 43.47 -19.38
CA ILE A 7 -2.81 42.36 -19.51
C ILE A 7 -2.51 41.74 -18.14
N PHE A 8 -2.35 42.56 -17.11
CA PHE A 8 -2.08 42.10 -15.75
C PHE A 8 -3.23 41.28 -15.16
N ILE A 9 -4.48 41.71 -15.39
CA ILE A 9 -5.70 41.00 -14.97
C ILE A 9 -5.82 39.65 -15.69
N ILE A 10 -5.52 39.59 -16.99
CA ILE A 10 -5.56 38.33 -17.76
C ILE A 10 -4.51 37.34 -17.26
N LEU A 11 -3.31 37.80 -16.93
CA LEU A 11 -2.26 36.95 -16.38
C LEU A 11 -2.60 36.38 -14.98
N ILE A 12 -3.25 37.19 -14.12
CA ILE A 12 -3.71 36.75 -12.81
C ILE A 12 -4.84 35.71 -12.97
N LEU A 13 -5.82 35.96 -13.83
CA LEU A 13 -6.90 35.00 -14.11
C LEU A 13 -6.36 33.68 -14.67
N ALA A 14 -5.40 33.72 -15.59
CA ALA A 14 -4.77 32.52 -16.15
C ALA A 14 -4.04 31.68 -15.08
N SER A 15 -3.41 32.31 -14.08
CA SER A 15 -2.76 31.60 -12.98
C SER A 15 -3.74 30.90 -12.05
N PHE A 16 -4.91 31.49 -11.78
CA PHE A 16 -5.98 30.85 -10.98
C PHE A 16 -6.59 29.64 -11.69
N VAL A 17 -6.81 29.71 -13.00
CA VAL A 17 -7.38 28.59 -13.78
C VAL A 17 -6.41 27.40 -13.79
N ASN A 18 -5.11 27.63 -13.97
CA ASN A 18 -4.11 26.56 -13.95
C ASN A 18 -4.01 25.88 -12.57
N SER A 19 -4.06 26.64 -11.48
CA SER A 19 -4.02 26.08 -10.12
C SER A 19 -5.23 25.18 -9.84
N CYS A 20 -6.42 25.60 -10.24
CA CYS A 20 -7.65 24.82 -10.08
C CYS A 20 -7.61 23.51 -10.88
N ALA A 21 -7.11 23.55 -12.12
CA ALA A 21 -6.99 22.37 -12.98
C ALA A 21 -6.01 21.33 -12.41
N ILE A 22 -4.87 21.76 -11.85
CA ILE A 22 -3.90 20.86 -11.21
C ILE A 22 -4.53 20.16 -10.01
N GLN A 23 -5.22 20.88 -9.14
CA GLN A 23 -5.86 20.30 -7.95
C GLN A 23 -6.94 19.29 -8.32
N THR A 24 -7.77 19.58 -9.32
CA THR A 24 -8.81 18.67 -9.82
C THR A 24 -8.21 17.36 -10.36
N ASN A 25 -7.08 17.42 -11.07
CA ASN A 25 -6.40 16.25 -11.59
C ASN A 25 -5.83 15.37 -10.48
N VAL A 26 -5.28 15.93 -9.40
CA VAL A 26 -4.78 15.19 -8.24
C VAL A 26 -5.93 14.48 -7.54
N ILE A 27 -7.06 15.16 -7.27
CA ILE A 27 -8.23 14.54 -6.63
C ILE A 27 -8.74 13.36 -7.44
N LYS A 28 -8.89 13.52 -8.76
CA LYS A 28 -9.31 12.43 -9.65
C LYS A 28 -8.34 11.25 -9.60
N SER A 29 -7.04 11.51 -9.64
CA SER A 29 -6.01 10.48 -9.55
C SER A 29 -6.10 9.69 -8.25
N MET A 30 -6.30 10.35 -7.11
CA MET A 30 -6.48 9.67 -5.82
C MET A 30 -7.79 8.88 -5.76
N GLN A 31 -8.88 9.39 -6.34
CA GLN A 31 -10.15 8.67 -6.43
C GLN A 31 -10.04 7.38 -7.24
N ASP A 32 -9.29 7.39 -8.33
CA ASP A 32 -9.06 6.19 -9.14
C ASP A 32 -8.17 5.18 -8.40
N THR A 33 -7.14 5.68 -7.70
CA THR A 33 -6.19 4.84 -6.97
C THR A 33 -6.81 4.16 -5.76
N LYS A 34 -7.78 4.78 -5.08
CA LYS A 34 -8.43 4.17 -3.90
C LYS A 34 -9.08 2.81 -4.19
N LYS A 35 -9.44 2.53 -5.47
CA LYS A 35 -9.99 1.24 -5.90
C LYS A 35 -8.96 0.10 -5.84
N SER A 36 -7.71 0.42 -5.67
CA SER A 36 -6.59 -0.53 -5.63
C SER A 36 -6.08 -0.79 -4.21
N ILE A 37 -6.69 -0.14 -3.20
CA ILE A 37 -6.32 -0.32 -1.80
C ILE A 37 -7.11 -1.48 -1.23
N VAL A 38 -6.43 -2.30 -0.44
CA VAL A 38 -7.05 -3.42 0.27
C VAL A 38 -6.65 -3.39 1.74
N LYS A 39 -7.55 -3.83 2.60
CA LYS A 39 -7.26 -4.21 3.97
C LYS A 39 -6.71 -5.64 3.95
N ILE A 40 -5.67 -5.91 4.73
CA ILE A 40 -5.13 -7.25 4.92
C ILE A 40 -5.45 -7.67 6.34
N GLU A 41 -6.04 -8.83 6.48
CA GLU A 41 -6.35 -9.45 7.76
C GLU A 41 -5.59 -10.77 7.89
N THR A 42 -4.97 -10.96 9.05
CA THR A 42 -4.37 -12.22 9.47
C THR A 42 -5.33 -12.92 10.41
N TRP A 43 -5.74 -14.12 10.08
CA TRP A 43 -6.68 -14.91 10.85
C TRP A 43 -6.03 -16.21 11.32
N ALA A 44 -6.37 -16.65 12.54
CA ALA A 44 -6.18 -18.01 12.99
C ALA A 44 -7.48 -18.78 12.87
N GLU A 45 -7.39 -20.03 12.44
CA GLU A 45 -8.50 -20.99 12.45
C GLU A 45 -8.07 -22.20 13.30
N TYR A 46 -8.84 -22.50 14.33
CA TYR A 46 -8.54 -23.60 15.26
C TYR A 46 -9.43 -24.79 14.97
N ASN A 47 -8.82 -25.97 14.80
CA ASN A 47 -9.51 -27.23 14.59
C ASN A 47 -9.87 -27.92 15.94
N ILE A 48 -10.27 -27.15 16.95
CA ILE A 48 -10.66 -27.69 18.24
C ILE A 48 -12.14 -28.06 18.18
N CYS A 49 -12.40 -29.38 18.20
CA CYS A 49 -13.73 -29.89 18.51
C CYS A 49 -13.74 -30.27 19.98
N ASP A 50 -14.36 -29.47 20.81
CA ASP A 50 -14.75 -29.94 22.16
C ASP A 50 -15.89 -30.96 22.01
N ASN A 51 -15.75 -32.13 22.64
CA ASN A 51 -16.78 -33.20 22.59
C ASN A 51 -18.15 -32.74 23.08
N SER A 52 -18.27 -31.56 23.65
CA SER A 52 -19.49 -30.95 24.15
C SER A 52 -20.08 -29.85 23.26
N ALA A 53 -19.28 -29.33 22.28
CA ALA A 53 -19.72 -28.22 21.42
C ALA A 53 -20.15 -28.72 20.04
N LYS A 54 -21.31 -28.25 19.59
CA LYS A 54 -21.83 -28.52 18.23
C LYS A 54 -21.07 -27.80 17.10
N GLU A 55 -20.10 -26.96 17.42
CA GLU A 55 -19.36 -26.15 16.46
C GLU A 55 -17.89 -26.48 16.57
N CYS A 56 -17.34 -27.10 15.51
CA CYS A 56 -15.91 -27.23 15.27
C CYS A 56 -15.46 -26.04 14.44
N GLY A 57 -14.33 -25.45 14.82
CA GLY A 57 -13.69 -24.37 14.08
C GLY A 57 -14.07 -22.97 14.60
N THR A 58 -13.22 -22.40 15.43
CA THR A 58 -13.30 -20.98 15.79
C THR A 58 -12.25 -20.22 15.01
N SER A 59 -12.62 -19.08 14.43
CA SER A 59 -11.70 -18.18 13.76
C SER A 59 -11.47 -16.92 14.61
N GLU A 60 -10.23 -16.48 14.71
CA GLU A 60 -9.82 -15.29 15.46
C GLU A 60 -9.04 -14.34 14.55
N LEU A 61 -9.41 -13.05 14.54
CA LEU A 61 -8.66 -12.01 13.88
C LEU A 61 -7.43 -11.63 14.72
N LEU A 62 -6.24 -11.89 14.21
CA LEU A 62 -4.99 -11.68 14.91
C LEU A 62 -4.38 -10.29 14.66
N SER A 63 -4.44 -9.83 13.41
CA SER A 63 -3.89 -8.52 13.05
C SER A 63 -4.52 -7.97 11.77
N MET A 64 -4.37 -6.65 11.59
CA MET A 64 -4.79 -5.92 10.41
C MET A 64 -3.62 -5.08 9.86
N ALA A 65 -3.57 -4.98 8.54
CA ALA A 65 -2.61 -4.18 7.80
C ALA A 65 -3.26 -3.58 6.55
N SER A 66 -2.53 -2.77 5.82
CA SER A 66 -2.93 -2.23 4.52
C SER A 66 -2.14 -2.92 3.40
N GLY A 67 -2.71 -2.88 2.21
CA GLY A 67 -2.04 -3.30 0.99
C GLY A 67 -2.51 -2.52 -0.22
N ALA A 68 -1.76 -2.62 -1.29
CA ALA A 68 -2.11 -2.04 -2.57
C ALA A 68 -1.95 -3.06 -3.69
N VAL A 69 -2.92 -3.14 -4.58
CA VAL A 69 -2.80 -4.00 -5.76
C VAL A 69 -1.85 -3.34 -6.75
N VAL A 70 -0.87 -4.10 -7.21
CA VAL A 70 0.15 -3.69 -8.20
C VAL A 70 0.24 -4.74 -9.31
N LEU A 71 0.89 -4.40 -10.42
CA LEU A 71 1.25 -5.39 -11.45
C LEU A 71 2.63 -5.98 -11.15
N TYR A 72 2.68 -7.31 -11.13
CA TYR A 72 3.88 -8.10 -11.07
C TYR A 72 3.82 -9.22 -12.10
N ASN A 73 4.78 -9.27 -13.04
CA ASN A 73 4.77 -10.22 -14.17
C ASN A 73 3.43 -10.24 -14.92
N HIS A 74 2.89 -9.06 -15.25
CA HIS A 74 1.61 -8.88 -15.94
C HIS A 74 0.38 -9.43 -15.19
N LYS A 75 0.54 -9.86 -13.93
CA LYS A 75 -0.55 -10.31 -13.06
C LYS A 75 -0.73 -9.35 -11.89
N LYS A 76 -1.94 -9.23 -11.41
CA LYS A 76 -2.23 -8.45 -10.21
C LYS A 76 -1.71 -9.21 -8.98
N ALA A 77 -1.08 -8.47 -8.07
CA ALA A 77 -0.59 -8.96 -6.79
C ALA A 77 -0.82 -7.87 -5.73
N VAL A 78 -0.95 -8.25 -4.48
CA VAL A 78 -1.05 -7.31 -3.36
C VAL A 78 0.36 -7.03 -2.83
N LEU A 79 0.76 -5.77 -2.84
CA LEU A 79 1.96 -5.26 -2.20
C LEU A 79 1.63 -4.90 -0.75
N THR A 80 2.47 -5.34 0.19
CA THR A 80 2.39 -5.00 1.62
C THR A 80 3.77 -5.05 2.27
N ALA A 81 3.86 -4.80 3.57
CA ALA A 81 5.09 -4.92 4.32
C ALA A 81 5.47 -6.39 4.59
N ALA A 82 6.77 -6.71 4.64
CA ALA A 82 7.23 -8.09 4.85
C ALA A 82 6.89 -8.61 6.24
N HIS A 83 6.88 -7.77 7.27
CA HIS A 83 6.49 -8.19 8.62
C HIS A 83 5.00 -8.61 8.71
N VAL A 84 4.15 -8.22 7.75
CA VAL A 84 2.77 -8.72 7.62
C VAL A 84 2.76 -10.15 7.08
N CYS A 85 3.75 -10.51 6.26
CA CYS A 85 3.89 -11.82 5.64
C CYS A 85 4.73 -12.80 6.48
N ASP A 86 5.71 -12.30 7.21
CA ASP A 86 6.59 -13.13 8.05
C ASP A 86 5.92 -13.48 9.37
N GLN A 87 5.16 -14.56 9.34
CA GLN A 87 4.35 -15.02 10.46
C GLN A 87 4.93 -16.24 11.18
N ARG A 88 6.22 -16.57 10.94
CA ARG A 88 6.85 -17.80 11.47
C ARG A 88 6.67 -17.99 12.97
N SER A 89 6.85 -16.94 13.77
CA SER A 89 6.67 -17.02 15.23
C SER A 89 5.20 -17.23 15.62
N LEU A 90 4.29 -16.61 14.89
CA LEU A 90 2.86 -16.73 15.10
C LEU A 90 2.34 -18.09 14.65
N GLU A 91 2.81 -18.59 13.52
CA GLU A 91 2.51 -19.94 13.01
C GLU A 91 2.88 -21.03 14.03
N ALA A 92 4.08 -20.94 14.62
CA ALA A 92 4.54 -21.90 15.64
C ALA A 92 3.60 -21.89 16.87
N PHE A 93 3.19 -20.71 17.32
CA PHE A 93 2.27 -20.54 18.45
C PHE A 93 0.86 -21.08 18.15
N ILE A 94 0.31 -20.77 16.98
CA ILE A 94 -1.03 -21.21 16.58
C ILE A 94 -1.05 -22.71 16.30
N SER A 95 -0.03 -23.26 15.64
CA SER A 95 0.08 -24.70 15.38
C SER A 95 0.17 -25.53 16.66
N SER A 96 0.81 -25.01 17.73
CA SER A 96 0.84 -25.66 19.04
C SER A 96 -0.55 -25.81 19.68
N ARG A 97 -1.55 -25.07 19.17
CA ARG A 97 -2.96 -25.10 19.59
C ARG A 97 -3.88 -25.75 18.55
N ASN A 98 -3.33 -26.57 17.63
CA ASN A 98 -4.07 -27.20 16.53
C ASN A 98 -4.79 -26.19 15.61
N GLY A 99 -4.15 -25.03 15.38
CA GLY A 99 -4.66 -24.00 14.50
C GLY A 99 -3.79 -23.80 13.26
N ASN A 100 -4.37 -23.13 12.28
CA ASN A 100 -3.70 -22.67 11.05
C ASN A 100 -3.86 -21.17 10.91
N ILE A 101 -2.90 -20.54 10.24
CA ILE A 101 -2.96 -19.12 9.89
C ILE A 101 -3.28 -18.96 8.41
N PHE A 102 -4.13 -18.01 8.08
CA PHE A 102 -4.38 -17.60 6.71
C PHE A 102 -4.54 -16.09 6.60
N LEU A 103 -4.30 -15.57 5.39
CA LEU A 103 -4.39 -14.16 5.07
C LEU A 103 -5.59 -13.91 4.15
N LYS A 104 -6.32 -12.84 4.45
CA LYS A 104 -7.36 -12.29 3.58
C LYS A 104 -6.98 -10.88 3.14
N ALA A 105 -7.22 -10.55 1.88
CA ALA A 105 -7.34 -9.17 1.43
C ALA A 105 -8.82 -8.84 1.27
N ILE A 106 -9.22 -7.66 1.70
CA ILE A 106 -10.61 -7.18 1.61
C ILE A 106 -10.57 -5.85 0.88
N ASP A 107 -11.28 -5.74 -0.22
CA ASP A 107 -11.39 -4.50 -0.97
C ASP A 107 -12.44 -3.54 -0.39
N ARG A 108 -12.54 -2.35 -0.97
CA ARG A 108 -13.49 -1.32 -0.53
C ARG A 108 -14.96 -1.74 -0.67
N ASP A 109 -15.26 -2.69 -1.54
CA ASP A 109 -16.62 -3.21 -1.77
C ASP A 109 -16.92 -4.42 -0.86
N ASN A 110 -16.08 -4.64 0.17
CA ASN A 110 -16.11 -5.75 1.14
C ASN A 110 -15.96 -7.13 0.48
N LYS A 111 -15.41 -7.19 -0.72
CA LYS A 111 -15.09 -8.47 -1.34
C LYS A 111 -13.81 -9.05 -0.76
N GLU A 112 -13.89 -10.28 -0.29
CA GLU A 112 -12.79 -11.01 0.32
C GLU A 112 -12.02 -11.83 -0.73
N TYR A 113 -10.70 -11.86 -0.56
CA TYR A 113 -9.78 -12.66 -1.35
C TYR A 113 -8.85 -13.43 -0.41
N ILE A 114 -8.81 -14.74 -0.54
CA ILE A 114 -7.76 -15.54 0.11
C ILE A 114 -6.44 -15.25 -0.61
N ILE A 115 -5.44 -14.87 0.13
CA ILE A 115 -4.14 -14.48 -0.41
C ILE A 115 -3.03 -15.32 0.16
N ASN A 116 -2.07 -15.69 -0.69
CA ASN A 116 -0.88 -16.47 -0.34
C ASN A 116 0.40 -15.68 -0.62
N ILE A 117 1.42 -15.93 0.16
CA ILE A 117 2.73 -15.29 -0.04
C ILE A 117 3.30 -15.72 -1.40
N LEU A 118 3.65 -14.72 -2.22
CA LEU A 118 4.35 -14.94 -3.49
C LEU A 118 5.86 -14.80 -3.31
N LYS A 119 6.30 -13.72 -2.66
CA LYS A 119 7.68 -13.47 -2.25
C LYS A 119 7.74 -12.32 -1.24
N TYR A 120 8.79 -12.28 -0.43
CA TYR A 120 9.07 -11.15 0.45
C TYR A 120 10.57 -10.94 0.63
N ASP A 121 10.94 -9.73 1.06
CA ASP A 121 12.29 -9.34 1.45
C ASP A 121 12.24 -8.65 2.81
N ILE A 122 12.75 -9.33 3.83
CA ILE A 122 12.77 -8.82 5.22
C ILE A 122 13.66 -7.59 5.35
N ASN A 123 14.76 -7.50 4.59
CA ASN A 123 15.71 -6.39 4.73
C ASN A 123 15.13 -5.06 4.27
N SER A 124 14.32 -5.07 3.23
CA SER A 124 13.61 -3.87 2.73
C SER A 124 12.16 -3.79 3.22
N ASP A 125 11.73 -4.77 4.01
CA ASP A 125 10.37 -4.90 4.54
C ASP A 125 9.28 -4.81 3.46
N ILE A 126 9.45 -5.56 2.35
CA ILE A 126 8.52 -5.60 1.22
C ILE A 126 8.00 -7.01 1.01
N CYS A 127 6.69 -7.17 0.80
CA CYS A 127 6.05 -8.44 0.48
C CYS A 127 5.08 -8.30 -0.69
N LEU A 128 4.99 -9.37 -1.51
CA LEU A 128 3.95 -9.58 -2.51
C LEU A 128 3.14 -10.82 -2.18
N LEU A 129 1.83 -10.67 -2.30
CA LEU A 129 0.83 -11.70 -2.10
C LEU A 129 0.05 -11.93 -3.40
N LYS A 130 -0.28 -13.17 -3.70
CA LYS A 130 -1.15 -13.54 -4.84
C LYS A 130 -2.53 -13.95 -4.34
N SER A 131 -3.57 -13.60 -5.08
CA SER A 131 -4.91 -14.13 -4.81
C SER A 131 -4.99 -15.61 -5.19
N ALA A 132 -5.62 -16.39 -4.32
CA ALA A 132 -6.00 -17.77 -4.56
C ALA A 132 -7.49 -17.92 -4.92
N SER A 133 -8.31 -16.88 -4.70
CA SER A 133 -9.78 -16.97 -4.77
C SER A 133 -10.43 -16.04 -5.80
N GLY A 134 -9.68 -15.49 -6.75
CA GLY A 134 -10.26 -14.68 -7.82
C GLY A 134 -9.40 -13.49 -8.25
N ASP A 135 -9.92 -12.72 -9.20
CA ASP A 135 -9.21 -11.54 -9.74
C ASP A 135 -9.30 -10.35 -8.77
N LEU A 136 -8.14 -9.80 -8.45
CA LEU A 136 -8.00 -8.64 -7.57
C LEU A 136 -8.58 -7.36 -8.23
N PRO A 137 -8.92 -6.33 -7.45
CA PRO A 137 -9.48 -5.09 -7.97
C PRO A 137 -8.49 -4.34 -8.90
N SER A 138 -8.71 -3.08 -9.14
CA SER A 138 -7.82 -2.21 -9.91
C SER A 138 -6.39 -2.22 -9.35
N TYR A 139 -5.40 -1.78 -10.12
CA TYR A 139 -4.01 -1.77 -9.68
C TYR A 139 -3.37 -0.38 -9.81
N ILE A 140 -2.35 -0.13 -9.00
CA ILE A 140 -1.51 1.08 -9.02
C ILE A 140 -0.28 0.79 -9.88
N LYS A 141 0.07 1.72 -10.75
CA LYS A 141 1.33 1.68 -11.50
C LYS A 141 2.47 2.18 -10.64
N ILE A 142 3.63 1.53 -10.71
CA ILE A 142 4.84 2.11 -10.13
C ILE A 142 5.30 3.31 -10.97
N SER A 143 5.69 4.40 -10.31
CA SER A 143 6.21 5.59 -10.98
C SER A 143 7.47 5.25 -11.77
N SER A 144 7.67 5.90 -12.91
CA SER A 144 8.93 5.81 -13.67
C SER A 144 10.04 6.71 -13.12
N LYS A 145 9.71 7.60 -12.18
CA LYS A 145 10.62 8.56 -11.55
C LYS A 145 10.66 8.35 -10.04
N LYS A 146 11.87 8.42 -9.46
CA LYS A 146 12.05 8.49 -8.01
C LYS A 146 11.49 9.80 -7.46
N PRO A 147 11.03 9.83 -6.19
CA PRO A 147 10.59 11.07 -5.56
C PRO A 147 11.77 12.02 -5.35
N GLU A 148 11.49 13.33 -5.39
CA GLU A 148 12.47 14.41 -5.14
C GLU A 148 12.23 15.02 -3.75
N TYR A 149 13.29 15.54 -3.11
CA TYR A 149 13.20 16.19 -1.81
C TYR A 149 12.15 17.31 -1.81
N GLY A 150 11.25 17.28 -0.83
CA GLY A 150 10.15 18.24 -0.72
C GLY A 150 8.95 17.95 -1.63
N GLU A 151 9.02 16.91 -2.49
CA GLU A 151 7.89 16.53 -3.35
C GLU A 151 6.66 16.19 -2.52
N THR A 152 5.50 16.72 -2.93
CA THR A 152 4.21 16.40 -2.33
C THR A 152 3.84 14.96 -2.66
N VAL A 153 3.51 14.21 -1.63
CA VAL A 153 3.12 12.81 -1.72
C VAL A 153 1.80 12.55 -1.01
N TYR A 154 1.16 11.45 -1.35
CA TYR A 154 -0.11 11.02 -0.76
C TYR A 154 0.00 9.58 -0.27
N ASN A 155 -0.64 9.29 0.86
CA ASN A 155 -0.80 7.93 1.35
C ASN A 155 -2.28 7.61 1.46
N LEU A 156 -2.67 6.47 0.97
CA LEU A 156 -4.01 5.89 1.13
C LEU A 156 -3.87 4.66 2.02
N ALA A 157 -4.38 4.72 3.23
CA ALA A 157 -4.20 3.69 4.24
C ALA A 157 -5.51 3.29 4.89
N GLY A 158 -5.53 2.08 5.43
CA GLY A 158 -6.58 1.61 6.34
C GLY A 158 -6.08 1.51 7.78
N PRO A 159 -5.79 2.65 8.46
CA PRO A 159 -5.37 2.59 9.85
C PRO A 159 -6.42 1.87 10.68
N LEU A 160 -5.98 0.95 11.55
CA LEU A 160 -6.87 0.10 12.37
C LEU A 160 -7.95 -0.64 11.56
N GLY A 161 -7.69 -0.93 10.28
CA GLY A 161 -8.65 -1.60 9.39
C GLY A 161 -9.77 -0.70 8.85
N VAL A 162 -9.68 0.62 9.04
CA VAL A 162 -10.69 1.59 8.58
C VAL A 162 -10.58 1.79 7.06
N ILE A 163 -11.10 0.81 6.33
CA ILE A 163 -11.45 0.90 4.90
C ILE A 163 -12.87 0.33 4.80
N GLU A 164 -13.83 1.17 4.50
CA GLU A 164 -15.23 0.76 4.42
C GLU A 164 -15.96 1.55 3.34
N GLY A 165 -16.49 0.86 2.35
CA GLY A 165 -17.18 1.47 1.22
C GLY A 165 -16.31 2.51 0.52
N ASP A 166 -16.81 3.72 0.39
CA ASP A 166 -16.07 4.84 -0.21
C ASP A 166 -15.07 5.53 0.73
N MET A 167 -15.03 5.14 2.00
CA MET A 167 -14.13 5.73 3.00
C MET A 167 -12.76 5.03 2.96
N VAL A 168 -11.80 5.65 2.30
CA VAL A 168 -10.38 5.32 2.37
C VAL A 168 -9.65 6.57 2.83
N PRO A 169 -9.07 6.59 4.04
CA PRO A 169 -8.32 7.74 4.52
C PRO A 169 -7.19 8.12 3.58
N ILE A 170 -7.07 9.42 3.31
CA ILE A 170 -5.99 9.98 2.50
C ILE A 170 -5.19 10.98 3.33
N TYR A 171 -3.88 10.81 3.35
CA TYR A 171 -2.93 11.70 4.02
C TYR A 171 -2.03 12.35 2.98
N ARG A 172 -1.82 13.65 3.13
CA ARG A 172 -0.87 14.41 2.32
C ARG A 172 0.39 14.69 3.13
N GLY A 173 1.55 14.52 2.51
CA GLY A 173 2.83 14.80 3.12
C GLY A 173 3.88 15.18 2.08
N GLN A 174 5.15 15.12 2.49
CA GLN A 174 6.31 15.42 1.67
C GLN A 174 7.36 14.33 1.81
N PHE A 175 8.13 14.10 0.75
CA PHE A 175 9.30 13.25 0.78
C PHE A 175 10.48 14.00 1.40
N PHE A 176 11.07 13.44 2.47
CA PHE A 176 12.20 14.05 3.19
C PHE A 176 13.57 13.58 2.71
N GLY A 177 13.63 12.51 1.92
CA GLY A 177 14.90 11.96 1.46
C GLY A 177 15.12 10.52 1.92
N VAL A 178 16.37 10.07 1.77
CA VAL A 178 16.82 8.71 2.09
C VAL A 178 17.99 8.78 3.07
N SER A 179 17.96 7.96 4.11
CA SER A 179 19.07 7.70 5.03
C SER A 179 19.08 6.22 5.40
N ASP A 180 20.25 5.61 5.52
CA ASP A 180 20.42 4.20 5.93
C ASP A 180 19.53 3.20 5.18
N ASN A 181 19.47 3.35 3.86
CA ASN A 181 18.61 2.53 2.98
C ASN A 181 17.12 2.59 3.31
N ARG A 182 16.65 3.66 3.95
CA ARG A 182 15.24 3.93 4.27
C ARG A 182 14.83 5.28 3.70
N ALA A 183 13.61 5.36 3.21
CA ALA A 183 12.97 6.59 2.74
C ALA A 183 12.05 7.15 3.82
N PHE A 184 12.06 8.47 3.98
CA PHE A 184 11.33 9.18 5.04
C PHE A 184 10.32 10.16 4.44
N TYR A 185 9.14 10.24 5.06
CA TYR A 185 8.03 11.08 4.61
C TYR A 185 7.32 11.74 5.80
N SER A 186 6.81 12.96 5.61
CA SER A 186 6.03 13.68 6.64
C SER A 186 4.55 13.28 6.60
N MET A 187 4.25 12.07 7.03
CA MET A 187 2.87 11.59 7.07
C MET A 187 2.61 10.86 8.38
N PRO A 188 1.39 10.97 8.96
CA PRO A 188 1.03 10.16 10.11
C PRO A 188 0.82 8.71 9.69
N ALA A 189 1.21 7.78 10.55
CA ALA A 189 0.82 6.39 10.46
C ALA A 189 0.69 5.78 11.85
N ILE A 190 -0.20 4.81 11.96
CA ILE A 190 -0.46 4.04 13.18
C ILE A 190 -0.62 2.57 12.82
N GLY A 191 -0.88 1.70 13.79
CA GLY A 191 -1.18 0.29 13.55
C GLY A 191 -2.23 0.10 12.44
N GLY A 192 -2.02 -0.86 11.55
CA GLY A 192 -2.84 -1.06 10.34
C GLY A 192 -2.40 -0.27 9.10
N SER A 193 -1.56 0.77 9.24
CA SER A 193 -1.01 1.51 8.10
C SER A 193 0.13 0.77 7.36
N SER A 194 0.72 -0.26 7.97
CA SER A 194 1.77 -1.09 7.34
C SER A 194 1.30 -1.64 6.00
N GLY A 195 2.11 -1.47 4.95
CA GLY A 195 1.80 -1.90 3.60
C GLY A 195 1.00 -0.89 2.76
N SER A 196 0.55 0.23 3.33
CA SER A 196 -0.15 1.25 2.56
C SER A 196 0.76 1.96 1.57
N PRO A 197 0.27 2.24 0.33
CA PRO A 197 1.09 2.85 -0.71
C PRO A 197 1.34 4.33 -0.44
N ILE A 198 2.53 4.78 -0.83
CA ILE A 198 2.88 6.19 -0.94
C ILE A 198 2.92 6.54 -2.43
N LEU A 199 2.20 7.58 -2.80
CA LEU A 199 1.89 7.95 -4.18
C LEU A 199 2.40 9.35 -4.50
N ASN A 200 2.80 9.57 -5.75
CA ASN A 200 3.00 10.91 -6.27
C ASN A 200 1.64 11.56 -6.64
N VAL A 201 1.67 12.82 -7.09
CA VAL A 201 0.48 13.59 -7.50
C VAL A 201 -0.30 12.97 -8.67
N LYS A 202 0.28 12.00 -9.37
CA LYS A 202 -0.37 11.26 -10.47
C LYS A 202 -1.01 9.95 -10.01
N GLY A 203 -0.95 9.63 -8.71
CA GLY A 203 -1.43 8.35 -8.18
C GLY A 203 -0.50 7.17 -8.49
N GLU A 204 0.75 7.42 -8.86
CA GLU A 204 1.73 6.37 -9.12
C GLU A 204 2.51 6.02 -7.84
N LEU A 205 2.81 4.75 -7.65
CA LEU A 205 3.51 4.22 -6.48
C LEU A 205 4.97 4.67 -6.47
N ILE A 206 5.40 5.28 -5.35
CA ILE A 206 6.77 5.73 -5.11
C ILE A 206 7.38 5.17 -3.82
N GLY A 207 6.56 4.61 -2.94
CA GLY A 207 6.95 4.03 -1.66
C GLY A 207 5.81 3.24 -1.03
N MET A 208 6.07 2.68 0.14
CA MET A 208 5.10 1.91 0.91
C MET A 208 5.45 2.02 2.39
N ILE A 209 4.49 2.41 3.22
CA ILE A 209 4.72 2.53 4.66
C ILE A 209 4.99 1.15 5.27
N HIS A 210 6.08 1.01 6.01
CA HIS A 210 6.34 -0.17 6.81
C HIS A 210 6.52 0.14 8.30
N SER A 211 6.90 1.37 8.66
CA SER A 211 7.05 1.77 10.06
C SER A 211 6.90 3.28 10.25
N VAL A 212 6.92 3.71 11.49
CA VAL A 212 6.96 5.11 11.91
C VAL A 212 8.23 5.37 12.68
N HIS A 213 8.68 6.61 12.70
CA HIS A 213 9.80 7.01 13.55
C HIS A 213 9.38 6.94 15.01
N TYR A 214 10.17 6.26 15.85
CA TYR A 214 9.79 5.95 17.24
C TYR A 214 9.51 7.17 18.15
N LYS A 215 10.08 8.34 17.82
CA LYS A 215 9.85 9.61 18.54
C LYS A 215 8.85 10.53 17.85
N PHE A 216 8.57 10.34 16.56
CA PHE A 216 7.74 11.23 15.76
C PHE A 216 6.77 10.43 14.88
N HIS A 217 5.56 10.24 15.36
CA HIS A 217 4.51 9.51 14.63
C HIS A 217 4.06 10.18 13.31
N HIS A 218 4.50 11.42 13.04
CA HIS A 218 4.28 12.12 11.79
C HIS A 218 5.40 11.89 10.76
N ILE A 219 6.41 11.09 11.10
CA ILE A 219 7.45 10.67 10.16
C ILE A 219 7.28 9.18 9.92
N THR A 220 6.89 8.84 8.70
CA THR A 220 6.80 7.47 8.24
C THR A 220 8.06 7.04 7.53
N VAL A 221 8.32 5.74 7.60
CA VAL A 221 9.47 5.08 7.00
C VAL A 221 9.00 4.07 5.96
N SER A 222 9.68 4.04 4.85
CA SER A 222 9.44 3.15 3.71
C SER A 222 10.75 2.54 3.23
N ALA A 223 10.68 1.43 2.53
CA ALA A 223 11.73 1.02 1.62
C ALA A 223 12.03 2.17 0.65
N THR A 224 13.28 2.27 0.20
CA THR A 224 13.63 3.24 -0.84
C THR A 224 12.93 2.91 -2.15
N TYR A 225 12.67 3.93 -2.96
CA TYR A 225 12.13 3.74 -4.31
C TYR A 225 12.96 2.72 -5.13
N LYS A 226 14.29 2.73 -5.00
CA LYS A 226 15.18 1.78 -5.68
C LYS A 226 14.95 0.34 -5.24
N GLN A 227 14.79 0.08 -3.94
CA GLN A 227 14.48 -1.26 -3.42
C GLN A 227 13.11 -1.73 -3.92
N LEU A 228 12.09 -0.87 -3.81
CA LEU A 228 10.74 -1.16 -4.29
C LEU A 228 10.72 -1.44 -5.80
N TRP A 229 11.38 -0.60 -6.59
CA TRP A 229 11.52 -0.78 -8.04
C TRP A 229 12.17 -2.11 -8.39
N ASN A 230 13.32 -2.41 -7.78
CA ASN A 230 14.02 -3.67 -8.01
C ASN A 230 13.17 -4.87 -7.60
N PHE A 231 12.52 -4.78 -6.45
CA PHE A 231 11.65 -5.85 -5.97
C PHE A 231 10.49 -6.14 -6.92
N LEU A 232 9.89 -5.14 -7.53
CA LEU A 232 8.79 -5.30 -8.49
C LEU A 232 9.25 -5.66 -9.91
N LYS A 233 10.47 -5.29 -10.33
CA LYS A 233 10.95 -5.45 -11.71
C LYS A 233 11.93 -6.61 -11.97
N ILE A 234 12.54 -7.22 -10.96
CA ILE A 234 13.57 -8.27 -11.12
C ILE A 234 13.13 -9.44 -12.06
N SER A 235 11.84 -9.60 -12.27
CA SER A 235 11.33 -10.68 -13.11
C SER A 235 11.26 -10.35 -14.61
N GLN A 236 11.36 -9.08 -15.01
CA GLN A 236 11.30 -8.72 -16.44
C GLN A 236 12.63 -8.97 -17.18
N SER A 237 13.76 -9.00 -16.49
CA SER A 237 15.07 -9.22 -17.09
C SER A 237 15.42 -10.69 -17.35
N ARG A 238 14.83 -11.64 -16.63
CA ARG A 238 15.09 -13.07 -16.85
C ARG A 238 14.41 -13.66 -18.10
N THR A 239 13.41 -12.99 -18.63
CA THR A 239 12.72 -13.47 -19.85
C THR A 239 13.47 -13.10 -21.14
N LEU A 240 14.43 -12.16 -21.08
CA LEU A 240 15.22 -11.74 -22.25
C LEU A 240 16.55 -12.53 -22.41
N GLU A 241 17.01 -13.25 -21.36
CA GLU A 241 18.25 -14.02 -21.41
C GLU A 241 18.07 -15.48 -21.91
N PHE A 242 16.85 -15.94 -22.14
CA PHE A 242 16.55 -17.29 -22.64
C PHE A 242 16.12 -17.33 -24.13
N GLN A 243 16.30 -16.24 -24.88
CA GLN A 243 15.98 -16.18 -26.32
C GLN A 243 17.19 -15.79 -27.19
N ASN A 244 18.44 -16.08 -26.74
CA ASN A 244 19.65 -16.04 -27.59
C ASN A 244 20.35 -17.37 -27.59
#